data_cf111f9841909326bc4e45f9964a8b0b
#
_entry.id   cf111f9841909326bc4e45f9964a8b0b
#
_cell.length_a   1.000
_cell.length_b   1.000
_cell.length_c   1.000
_cell.angle_alpha   90.00
_cell.angle_beta   90.00
_cell.angle_gamma   90.00
#
_symmetry.space_group_name_H-M   'P 1'
#
loop_
_entity.id
_entity.type
_entity.pdbx_description
1 polymer ?
#
loop_
_entity_poly.entity_id
_entity_poly.type
_entity_poly.pdbx_seq_one_letter_code
_entity_poly.pdbx_strand_id
1 'polypeptide(L)'
;MVLPEGETCRHMYFVERGMVRQYYYKGGRDVTEHFSYEGRIVICIESFLKQEPSRLIVEALENSRLYGIPYDALQELADENKEIELLFRKIMEHALISSQVYADSQRFENATERYLRLLNTKPEILLRAPMLH
;
A
#
# COMPACT_ATOMS: atom_id res chain seq x y z
N MET A 1 -7.76 5.42 11.18
CA MET A 1 -6.83 6.10 10.23
C MET A 1 -5.40 5.71 10.58
N VAL A 2 -4.71 5.04 9.67
CA VAL A 2 -3.34 4.59 9.91
C VAL A 2 -2.34 5.71 9.58
N LEU A 3 -2.54 6.40 8.45
CA LEU A 3 -1.71 7.52 8.03
C LEU A 3 -2.61 8.62 7.48
N PRO A 4 -2.78 9.74 8.22
CA PRO A 4 -3.54 10.89 7.72
C PRO A 4 -2.81 11.62 6.59
N GLU A 5 -3.57 12.37 5.79
CA GLU A 5 -2.99 13.19 4.71
C GLU A 5 -1.96 14.19 5.26
N GLY A 6 -0.85 14.30 4.58
CA GLY A 6 0.21 15.24 4.95
C GLY A 6 1.16 14.76 6.04
N GLU A 7 0.91 13.59 6.61
CA GLU A 7 1.80 12.99 7.60
C GLU A 7 2.91 12.20 6.91
N THR A 8 4.06 12.08 7.57
CA THR A 8 5.18 11.28 7.06
C THR A 8 4.95 9.81 7.36
N CYS A 9 5.14 8.94 6.38
CA CYS A 9 5.06 7.49 6.56
C CYS A 9 6.32 7.00 7.29
N ARG A 10 6.22 6.79 8.59
CA ARG A 10 7.35 6.45 9.44
C ARG A 10 7.55 4.95 9.62
N HIS A 11 6.61 4.15 9.15
CA HIS A 11 6.58 2.71 9.35
C HIS A 11 6.27 1.98 8.07
N MET A 12 6.84 0.78 7.93
CA MET A 12 6.39 -0.22 6.99
C MET A 12 5.49 -1.17 7.77
N TYR A 13 4.29 -1.44 7.27
CA TYR A 13 3.31 -2.24 7.99
C TYR A 13 3.11 -3.60 7.33
N PHE A 14 2.90 -4.61 8.16
CA PHE A 14 2.45 -5.93 7.75
C PHE A 14 1.02 -6.14 8.26
N VAL A 15 0.12 -6.58 7.38
CA VAL A 15 -1.28 -6.83 7.75
C VAL A 15 -1.40 -8.26 8.28
N GLU A 16 -1.60 -8.39 9.58
CA GLU A 16 -1.90 -9.69 10.19
C GLU A 16 -3.35 -10.05 9.98
N ARG A 17 -4.24 -9.08 10.18
CA ARG A 17 -5.69 -9.25 10.06
C ARG A 17 -6.33 -7.97 9.60
N GLY A 18 -7.30 -8.08 8.72
CA GLY A 18 -8.09 -6.95 8.25
C GLY A 18 -7.75 -6.53 6.84
N MET A 19 -8.20 -5.34 6.49
CA MET A 19 -7.97 -4.75 5.17
C MET A 19 -7.76 -3.26 5.31
N VAL A 20 -6.78 -2.74 4.57
CA VAL A 20 -6.50 -1.31 4.50
C VAL A 20 -6.47 -0.87 3.05
N ARG A 21 -6.72 0.41 2.82
CA ARG A 21 -6.54 1.02 1.50
C ARG A 21 -5.55 2.17 1.57
N GLN A 22 -4.84 2.36 0.46
CA GLN A 22 -4.00 3.53 0.24
C GLN A 22 -4.69 4.36 -0.84
N TYR A 23 -4.96 5.63 -0.55
CA TYR A 23 -5.71 6.48 -1.47
C TYR A 23 -5.22 7.93 -1.39
N TYR A 24 -5.66 8.73 -2.34
CA TYR A 24 -5.36 10.16 -2.40
C TYR A 24 -6.56 10.90 -2.97
N TYR A 25 -6.56 12.22 -2.80
CA TYR A 25 -7.62 13.06 -3.36
C TYR A 25 -7.15 13.69 -4.67
N LYS A 26 -8.03 13.65 -5.66
CA LYS A 26 -7.81 14.29 -6.96
C LYS A 26 -9.11 14.88 -7.45
N GLY A 27 -9.14 16.22 -7.60
CA GLY A 27 -10.34 16.90 -8.07
C GLY A 27 -11.56 16.73 -7.15
N GLY A 28 -11.32 16.69 -5.84
CA GLY A 28 -12.38 16.52 -4.84
C GLY A 28 -12.86 15.08 -4.66
N ARG A 29 -12.26 14.12 -5.34
CA ARG A 29 -12.60 12.70 -5.22
C ARG A 29 -11.47 11.92 -4.60
N ASP A 30 -11.79 10.90 -3.81
CA ASP A 30 -10.79 9.96 -3.34
C ASP A 30 -10.53 8.90 -4.42
N VAL A 31 -9.25 8.59 -4.64
CA VAL A 31 -8.81 7.61 -5.62
C VAL A 31 -7.98 6.56 -4.90
N THR A 32 -8.48 5.34 -4.85
CA THR A 32 -7.75 4.24 -4.21
C THR A 32 -6.69 3.70 -5.16
N GLU A 33 -5.45 3.65 -4.67
CA GLU A 33 -4.32 3.13 -5.41
C GLU A 33 -4.08 1.66 -5.11
N HIS A 34 -4.15 1.27 -3.83
CA HIS A 34 -3.91 -0.10 -3.40
C HIS A 34 -4.86 -0.51 -2.29
N PHE A 35 -5.25 -1.79 -2.32
CA PHE A 35 -5.85 -2.49 -1.20
C PHE A 35 -4.85 -3.52 -0.67
N SER A 36 -4.73 -3.64 0.65
CA SER A 36 -3.86 -4.62 1.30
C SER A 36 -4.64 -5.38 2.36
N TYR A 37 -4.46 -6.68 2.38
CA TYR A 37 -5.15 -7.58 3.29
C TYR A 37 -4.15 -8.56 3.91
N GLU A 38 -4.63 -9.60 4.57
CA GLU A 38 -3.76 -10.53 5.32
C GLU A 38 -2.55 -10.99 4.51
N GLY A 39 -1.38 -10.88 5.11
CA GLY A 39 -0.11 -11.29 4.51
C GLY A 39 0.55 -10.24 3.62
N ARG A 40 -0.06 -9.08 3.46
CA ARG A 40 0.47 -8.02 2.60
C ARG A 40 1.23 -6.97 3.39
N ILE A 41 2.13 -6.30 2.68
CA ILE A 41 2.90 -5.18 3.21
C ILE A 41 2.24 -3.88 2.76
N VAL A 42 2.12 -2.93 3.68
CA VAL A 42 1.60 -1.59 3.40
C VAL A 42 2.72 -0.59 3.61
N ILE A 43 3.04 0.17 2.57
CA ILE A 43 4.09 1.17 2.63
C ILE A 43 3.78 2.29 1.64
N CYS A 44 3.91 3.55 2.09
CA CYS A 44 3.90 4.70 1.21
C CYS A 44 5.36 4.98 0.84
N ILE A 45 5.81 4.40 -0.26
CA ILE A 45 7.22 4.22 -0.59
C ILE A 45 8.00 5.53 -0.59
N GLU A 46 7.54 6.52 -1.35
CA GLU A 46 8.27 7.78 -1.47
C GLU A 46 8.40 8.48 -0.13
N SER A 47 7.30 8.59 0.62
CA SER A 47 7.29 9.20 1.94
C SER A 47 8.21 8.44 2.91
N PHE A 48 8.12 7.10 2.90
CA PHE A 48 8.91 6.25 3.80
C PHE A 48 10.41 6.37 3.50
N LEU A 49 10.81 6.28 2.24
CA LEU A 49 12.22 6.31 1.87
C LEU A 49 12.85 7.70 2.04
N LYS A 50 12.09 8.75 1.78
CA LYS A 50 12.57 10.13 1.91
C LYS A 50 12.31 10.73 3.29
N GLN A 51 11.45 10.10 4.09
CA GLN A 51 10.97 10.63 5.37
C GLN A 51 10.40 12.04 5.22
N GLU A 52 9.54 12.21 4.23
CA GLU A 52 8.83 13.44 3.91
C GLU A 52 7.31 13.21 3.95
N PRO A 53 6.49 14.27 4.11
CA PRO A 53 5.04 14.14 4.12
C PRO A 53 4.49 13.43 2.89
N SER A 54 3.47 12.60 3.10
CA SER A 54 2.83 11.79 2.07
C SER A 54 1.55 12.43 1.55
N ARG A 55 1.29 12.29 0.27
CA ARG A 55 -0.02 12.61 -0.33
C ARG A 55 -0.98 11.43 -0.20
N LEU A 56 -0.43 10.23 0.00
CA LEU A 56 -1.25 9.04 0.21
C LEU A 56 -1.76 9.00 1.65
N ILE A 57 -2.98 8.51 1.78
CA ILE A 57 -3.66 8.30 3.05
C ILE A 57 -3.83 6.80 3.21
N VAL A 58 -3.63 6.29 4.42
CA VAL A 58 -3.82 4.88 4.72
C VAL A 58 -4.95 4.75 5.72
N GLU A 59 -5.98 3.99 5.34
CA GLU A 59 -7.18 3.82 6.13
C GLU A 59 -7.52 2.34 6.27
N ALA A 60 -7.81 1.90 7.49
CA ALA A 60 -8.33 0.57 7.74
C ALA A 60 -9.82 0.55 7.39
N LEU A 61 -10.23 -0.43 6.58
CA LEU A 61 -11.61 -0.57 6.13
C LEU A 61 -12.44 -1.46 7.05
N GLU A 62 -11.79 -2.17 7.95
CA GLU A 62 -12.41 -3.04 8.95
C GLU A 62 -11.51 -3.13 10.16
N ASN A 63 -11.91 -3.83 11.22
CA ASN A 63 -11.05 -4.05 12.37
C ASN A 63 -9.79 -4.78 11.92
N SER A 64 -8.64 -4.14 12.08
CA SER A 64 -7.39 -4.62 11.54
C SER A 64 -6.29 -4.66 12.58
N ARG A 65 -5.36 -5.60 12.39
CA ARG A 65 -4.16 -5.68 13.20
C ARG A 65 -2.95 -5.58 12.28
N LEU A 66 -2.16 -4.54 12.51
CA LEU A 66 -0.97 -4.25 11.72
C LEU A 66 0.27 -4.28 12.61
N TYR A 67 1.36 -4.81 12.07
CA TYR A 67 2.67 -4.71 12.70
C TYR A 67 3.47 -3.67 11.95
N GLY A 68 4.02 -2.68 12.65
CA GLY A 68 4.80 -1.61 12.05
C GLY A 68 6.27 -1.72 12.40
N ILE A 69 7.14 -1.54 11.40
CA ILE A 69 8.59 -1.44 11.61
C ILE A 69 8.97 0.01 11.31
N PRO A 70 9.52 0.75 12.30
CA PRO A 70 9.96 2.12 12.06
C PRO A 70 11.11 2.18 11.06
N TYR A 71 11.19 3.29 10.32
CA TYR A 71 12.23 3.51 9.33
C TYR A 71 13.64 3.28 9.90
N ASP A 72 13.96 3.91 11.04
CA ASP A 72 15.29 3.80 11.64
C ASP A 72 15.63 2.36 12.03
N ALA A 73 14.68 1.64 12.62
CA ALA A 73 14.87 0.25 13.01
C ALA A 73 15.13 -0.64 11.79
N LEU A 74 14.40 -0.40 10.70
CA LEU A 74 14.59 -1.16 9.47
C LEU A 74 15.96 -0.89 8.85
N GLN A 75 16.41 0.37 8.85
CA GLN A 75 17.74 0.72 8.32
C GLN A 75 18.85 0.06 9.13
N GLU A 76 18.74 0.05 10.46
CA GLU A 76 19.73 -0.60 11.32
C GLU A 76 19.78 -2.12 11.07
N LEU A 77 18.61 -2.75 10.96
CA LEU A 77 18.55 -4.19 10.69
C LEU A 77 19.13 -4.53 9.32
N ALA A 78 18.85 -3.72 8.30
CA ALA A 78 19.37 -3.94 6.95
C ALA A 78 20.89 -3.77 6.90
N ASP A 79 21.43 -2.80 7.64
CA ASP A 79 22.88 -2.56 7.70
C ASP A 79 23.64 -3.71 8.37
N GLU A 80 23.01 -4.34 9.36
CA GLU A 80 23.64 -5.41 10.15
C GLU A 80 23.39 -6.81 9.59
N ASN A 81 22.41 -6.98 8.72
CA ASN A 81 21.98 -8.31 8.26
C ASN A 81 21.66 -8.30 6.77
N LYS A 82 22.47 -9.03 6.00
CA LYS A 82 22.28 -9.11 4.54
C LYS A 82 20.98 -9.76 4.13
N GLU A 83 20.45 -10.68 4.93
CA GLU A 83 19.15 -11.32 4.65
C GLU A 83 18.01 -10.33 4.75
N ILE A 84 18.06 -9.43 5.73
CA ILE A 84 17.07 -8.37 5.90
C ILE A 84 17.18 -7.37 4.73
N GLU A 85 18.38 -7.00 4.33
CA GLU A 85 18.60 -6.11 3.19
C GLU A 85 18.03 -6.72 1.92
N LEU A 86 18.30 -8.02 1.68
CA LEU A 86 17.78 -8.72 0.52
C LEU A 86 16.25 -8.80 0.53
N LEU A 87 15.67 -9.09 1.68
CA LEU A 87 14.21 -9.13 1.84
C LEU A 87 13.59 -7.77 1.56
N PHE A 88 14.16 -6.70 2.11
CA PHE A 88 13.70 -5.35 1.87
C PHE A 88 13.77 -4.97 0.39
N ARG A 89 14.86 -5.34 -0.28
CA ARG A 89 14.99 -5.11 -1.72
C ARG A 89 13.90 -5.83 -2.51
N LYS A 90 13.59 -7.07 -2.16
CA LYS A 90 12.53 -7.83 -2.83
C LYS A 90 11.15 -7.23 -2.59
N ILE A 91 10.91 -6.73 -1.39
CA ILE A 91 9.67 -6.00 -1.08
C ILE A 91 9.56 -4.76 -1.96
N MET A 92 10.66 -4.01 -2.11
CA MET A 92 10.67 -2.80 -2.94
C MET A 92 10.50 -3.13 -4.43
N GLU A 93 11.10 -4.20 -4.92
CA GLU A 93 10.91 -4.66 -6.29
C GLU A 93 9.45 -5.00 -6.55
N HIS A 94 8.83 -5.74 -5.64
CA HIS A 94 7.41 -6.10 -5.74
C HIS A 94 6.52 -4.85 -5.73
N ALA A 95 6.81 -3.91 -4.85
CA ALA A 95 6.08 -2.66 -4.75
C ALA A 95 6.23 -1.81 -6.02
N LEU A 96 7.41 -1.80 -6.62
CA LEU A 96 7.66 -1.10 -7.86
C LEU A 96 6.85 -1.71 -9.02
N ILE A 97 6.84 -3.03 -9.11
CA ILE A 97 6.04 -3.74 -10.12
C ILE A 97 4.55 -3.42 -9.94
N SER A 98 4.06 -3.48 -8.71
CA SER A 98 2.66 -3.14 -8.40
C SER A 98 2.31 -1.72 -8.80
N SER A 99 3.23 -0.78 -8.55
CA SER A 99 3.08 0.62 -8.93
C SER A 99 3.00 0.79 -10.46
N GLN A 100 3.83 0.05 -11.21
CA GLN A 100 3.80 0.08 -12.66
C GLN A 100 2.50 -0.52 -13.21
N VAL A 101 2.04 -1.62 -12.63
CA VAL A 101 0.76 -2.24 -13.02
C VAL A 101 -0.38 -1.25 -12.80
N TYR A 102 -0.38 -0.53 -11.67
CA TYR A 102 -1.39 0.49 -11.40
C TYR A 102 -1.33 1.63 -12.45
N ALA A 103 -0.12 2.11 -12.75
CA ALA A 103 0.05 3.18 -13.73
C ALA A 103 -0.45 2.76 -15.11
N ASP A 104 -0.16 1.53 -15.53
CA ASP A 104 -0.65 0.99 -16.80
C ASP A 104 -2.17 0.87 -16.80
N SER A 105 -2.75 0.42 -15.69
CA SER A 105 -4.20 0.36 -15.52
C SER A 105 -4.86 1.73 -15.70
N GLN A 106 -4.26 2.79 -15.14
CA GLN A 106 -4.79 4.14 -15.28
C GLN A 106 -4.68 4.68 -16.71
N ARG A 107 -3.65 4.25 -17.45
CA ARG A 107 -3.41 4.72 -18.82
C ARG A 107 -4.18 3.95 -19.89
N PHE A 108 -4.30 2.65 -19.74
CA PHE A 108 -4.75 1.75 -20.80
C PHE A 108 -6.06 1.01 -20.50
N GLU A 109 -6.53 1.00 -19.25
CA GLU A 109 -7.77 0.32 -18.88
C GLU A 109 -8.86 1.32 -18.51
N ASN A 110 -10.11 1.03 -18.91
CA ASN A 110 -11.27 1.77 -18.41
C ASN A 110 -11.75 1.13 -17.09
N ALA A 111 -12.77 1.75 -16.47
CA ALA A 111 -13.28 1.29 -15.18
C ALA A 111 -13.81 -0.16 -15.23
N THR A 112 -14.46 -0.53 -16.33
CA THR A 112 -15.01 -1.88 -16.51
C THR A 112 -13.89 -2.90 -16.60
N GLU A 113 -12.83 -2.61 -17.36
CA GLU A 113 -11.68 -3.50 -17.48
C GLU A 113 -10.96 -3.69 -16.15
N ARG A 114 -10.80 -2.62 -15.36
CA ARG A 114 -10.21 -2.70 -14.01
C ARG A 114 -11.06 -3.57 -13.09
N TYR A 115 -12.39 -3.42 -13.15
CA TYR A 115 -13.29 -4.23 -12.35
C TYR A 115 -13.17 -5.71 -12.70
N LEU A 116 -13.17 -6.03 -14.00
CA LEU A 116 -13.05 -7.42 -14.47
C LEU A 116 -11.70 -8.04 -14.07
N ARG A 117 -10.63 -7.26 -14.12
CA ARG A 117 -9.32 -7.72 -13.70
C ARG A 117 -9.30 -8.05 -12.20
N LEU A 118 -9.89 -7.20 -11.37
CA LEU A 118 -10.00 -7.45 -9.93
C LEU A 118 -10.85 -8.68 -9.64
N LEU A 119 -11.94 -8.86 -10.37
CA LEU A 119 -12.80 -10.02 -10.19
C LEU A 119 -12.06 -11.33 -10.47
N ASN A 120 -11.19 -11.34 -11.48
CA ASN A 120 -10.44 -12.52 -11.86
C ASN A 120 -9.19 -12.78 -10.99
N THR A 121 -8.53 -11.74 -10.51
CA THR A 121 -7.23 -11.86 -9.82
C THR A 121 -7.34 -11.73 -8.30
N LYS A 122 -8.23 -10.86 -7.82
CA LYS A 122 -8.37 -10.56 -6.38
C LYS A 122 -9.84 -10.38 -6.01
N PRO A 123 -10.66 -11.43 -6.17
CA PRO A 123 -12.10 -11.31 -5.92
C PRO A 123 -12.46 -10.93 -4.50
N GLU A 124 -11.64 -11.26 -3.52
CA GLU A 124 -11.87 -10.90 -2.11
C GLU A 124 -11.89 -9.40 -1.88
N ILE A 125 -11.20 -8.60 -2.70
CA ILE A 125 -11.23 -7.15 -2.59
C ILE A 125 -12.64 -6.63 -2.90
N LEU A 126 -13.28 -7.17 -3.94
CA LEU A 126 -14.63 -6.76 -4.32
C LEU A 126 -15.67 -7.15 -3.29
N LEU A 127 -15.42 -8.21 -2.52
CA LEU A 127 -16.34 -8.68 -1.48
C LEU A 127 -16.17 -7.90 -0.17
N ARG A 128 -14.99 -7.36 0.11
CA ARG A 128 -14.64 -6.75 1.39
C ARG A 128 -14.57 -5.23 1.35
N ALA A 129 -14.14 -4.65 0.23
CA ALA A 129 -13.97 -3.20 0.10
C ALA A 129 -15.29 -2.54 -0.30
N PRO A 130 -15.61 -1.35 0.23
CA PRO A 130 -16.78 -0.61 -0.21
C PRO A 130 -16.73 -0.29 -1.71
N MET A 131 -17.89 -0.35 -2.37
CA MET A 131 -17.99 -0.14 -3.81
C MET A 131 -17.57 1.25 -4.28
N LEU A 132 -17.57 2.23 -3.39
CA LEU A 132 -17.18 3.61 -3.72
C LEU A 132 -15.67 3.81 -3.78
N HIS A 133 -14.92 2.82 -3.43
CA HIS A 133 -13.46 2.84 -3.48
C HIS A 133 -12.96 2.01 -4.67
#